data_3fe659bcbf5726594379c64af893c7e4
#
_entry.id   3fe659bcbf5726594379c64af893c7e4
#
_cell.length_a   1.000
_cell.length_b   1.000
_cell.length_c   1.000
_cell.angle_alpha   90.00
_cell.angle_beta   90.00
_cell.angle_gamma   90.00
#
_symmetry.space_group_name_H-M   'P 1'
#
loop_
_entity.id
_entity.type
_entity.pdbx_description
1 polymer ?
#
loop_
_entity_poly.entity_id
_entity_poly.type
_entity_poly.pdbx_seq_one_letter_code
_entity_poly.pdbx_strand_id
1 'polypeptide(L)'
;MADDPVGIYQGGGTLAQAVLSSAPEGMLIAPAWKRVAAFMLDVVVLTLVLHFLTGQKLMFYLMSYSLLTEGSRYAAAFLLNWGLFFGAHYLYFKYTGRAFGRSFAQRGFRIAIVHDNGTLLEQHHWGPRAFGKLIYLLPVVGILWFGLRDALRGRSKDAEYRTSLDIKNHTVAAVDWSLPSETRLRLR
;
A
#
# COMPACT_ATOMS: atom_id res chain seq x y z
N MET A 1 -3.69 16.73 17.27
CA MET A 1 -2.62 15.89 17.83
C MET A 1 -1.90 15.32 16.64
N ALA A 2 -0.64 15.72 16.43
CA ALA A 2 0.18 15.11 15.40
C ALA A 2 0.45 13.67 15.83
N ASP A 3 0.10 12.69 14.96
CA ASP A 3 0.46 11.28 15.18
C ASP A 3 1.99 11.17 14.97
N ASP A 4 2.76 11.35 16.02
CA ASP A 4 4.19 11.15 16.00
C ASP A 4 4.50 9.68 15.65
N PRO A 5 5.63 9.42 14.95
CA PRO A 5 6.05 8.06 14.66
C PRO A 5 6.27 7.30 15.96
N VAL A 6 5.71 6.09 16.03
CA VAL A 6 5.77 5.24 17.23
C VAL A 6 7.06 4.44 17.21
N GLY A 7 7.82 4.52 18.29
CA GLY A 7 9.00 3.68 18.51
C GLY A 7 8.61 2.20 18.74
N ILE A 8 9.38 1.29 18.15
CA ILE A 8 9.23 -0.15 18.42
C ILE A 8 10.01 -0.44 19.70
N TYR A 9 9.27 -0.69 20.80
CA TYR A 9 9.88 -1.06 22.08
C TYR A 9 10.17 -2.56 22.12
N GLN A 10 11.39 -2.91 22.52
CA GLN A 10 11.79 -4.28 22.84
C GLN A 10 11.32 -4.59 24.27
N GLY A 11 10.42 -5.53 24.41
CA GLY A 11 9.96 -5.94 25.75
C GLY A 11 8.94 -7.08 25.75
N GLY A 12 9.41 -8.24 25.95
CA GLY A 12 8.90 -9.45 26.57
C GLY A 12 7.52 -10.01 26.21
N GLY A 13 7.45 -11.19 25.61
CA GLY A 13 6.44 -12.18 25.98
C GLY A 13 5.52 -12.78 24.93
N THR A 14 5.47 -12.35 23.65
CA THR A 14 4.68 -13.03 22.59
C THR A 14 5.47 -13.22 21.32
N LEU A 15 5.04 -14.17 20.45
CA LEU A 15 5.62 -14.39 19.11
C LEU A 15 5.69 -13.09 18.27
N ALA A 16 4.69 -12.23 18.44
CA ALA A 16 4.62 -10.91 17.86
C ALA A 16 5.74 -9.98 18.36
N GLN A 17 6.04 -10.05 19.64
CA GLN A 17 7.13 -9.29 20.25
C GLN A 17 8.51 -9.86 19.90
N ALA A 18 8.63 -11.18 19.70
CA ALA A 18 9.87 -11.77 19.20
C ALA A 18 10.19 -11.30 17.76
N VAL A 19 9.18 -11.10 16.91
CA VAL A 19 9.34 -10.54 15.57
C VAL A 19 9.75 -9.07 15.64
N LEU A 20 9.15 -8.29 16.55
CA LEU A 20 9.52 -6.89 16.77
C LEU A 20 10.89 -6.73 17.48
N SER A 21 11.32 -7.73 18.26
CA SER A 21 12.66 -7.74 18.89
C SER A 21 13.79 -7.92 17.89
N SER A 22 13.49 -8.36 16.66
CA SER A 22 14.45 -8.39 15.55
C SER A 22 14.60 -7.04 14.84
N ALA A 23 13.75 -6.06 15.17
CA ALA A 23 13.81 -4.74 14.57
C ALA A 23 15.06 -3.97 15.04
N PRO A 24 15.75 -3.24 14.15
CA PRO A 24 16.87 -2.41 14.52
C PRO A 24 16.49 -1.35 15.56
N GLU A 25 17.38 -1.10 16.51
CA GLU A 25 17.18 -0.03 17.48
C GLU A 25 16.92 1.32 16.79
N GLY A 26 15.90 2.06 17.26
CA GLY A 26 15.54 3.37 16.72
C GLY A 26 14.70 3.33 15.44
N MET A 27 14.34 2.16 14.90
CA MET A 27 13.41 2.09 13.78
C MET A 27 12.01 2.54 14.19
N LEU A 28 11.44 3.50 13.43
CA LEU A 28 10.12 4.07 13.69
C LEU A 28 9.10 3.59 12.65
N ILE A 29 7.91 3.24 13.12
CA ILE A 29 6.78 2.90 12.24
C ILE A 29 6.16 4.19 11.69
N ALA A 30 5.89 4.22 10.39
CA ALA A 30 5.23 5.36 9.76
C ALA A 30 3.78 5.50 10.27
N PRO A 31 3.32 6.70 10.63
CA PRO A 31 1.96 6.95 11.09
C PRO A 31 0.92 6.46 10.07
N ALA A 32 -0.20 5.92 10.57
CA ALA A 32 -1.25 5.34 9.72
C ALA A 32 -1.78 6.34 8.69
N TRP A 33 -2.00 7.60 9.08
CA TRP A 33 -2.50 8.63 8.17
C TRP A 33 -1.55 8.90 6.99
N LYS A 34 -0.23 8.91 7.20
CA LYS A 34 0.76 9.07 6.11
C LYS A 34 0.69 7.91 5.12
N ARG A 35 0.48 6.68 5.62
CA ARG A 35 0.35 5.48 4.79
C ARG A 35 -0.92 5.54 3.94
N VAL A 36 -2.05 5.95 4.54
CA VAL A 36 -3.33 6.15 3.84
C VAL A 36 -3.19 7.26 2.81
N ALA A 37 -2.66 8.42 3.20
CA ALA A 37 -2.47 9.56 2.30
C ALA A 37 -1.57 9.21 1.11
N ALA A 38 -0.45 8.50 1.34
CA ALA A 38 0.43 8.05 0.28
C ALA A 38 -0.29 7.09 -0.68
N PHE A 39 -1.04 6.12 -0.15
CA PHE A 39 -1.82 5.20 -0.99
C PHE A 39 -2.88 5.93 -1.83
N MET A 40 -3.65 6.82 -1.22
CA MET A 40 -4.67 7.60 -1.91
C MET A 40 -4.07 8.49 -3.00
N LEU A 41 -2.94 9.14 -2.72
CA LEU A 41 -2.24 9.96 -3.71
C LEU A 41 -1.76 9.14 -4.91
N ASP A 42 -1.15 7.96 -4.67
CA ASP A 42 -0.75 7.05 -5.74
C ASP A 42 -1.95 6.65 -6.62
N VAL A 43 -3.07 6.26 -5.99
CA VAL A 43 -4.29 5.84 -6.69
C VAL A 43 -4.87 6.98 -7.52
N VAL A 44 -5.01 8.17 -6.93
CA VAL A 44 -5.59 9.34 -7.62
C VAL A 44 -4.71 9.72 -8.81
N VAL A 45 -3.40 9.87 -8.62
CA VAL A 45 -2.47 10.27 -9.69
C VAL A 45 -2.50 9.25 -10.83
N LEU A 46 -2.39 7.96 -10.52
CA LEU A 46 -2.41 6.92 -11.57
C LEU A 46 -3.76 6.85 -12.28
N THR A 47 -4.86 6.98 -11.56
CA THR A 47 -6.21 7.01 -12.15
C THR A 47 -6.38 8.21 -13.09
N LEU A 48 -5.88 9.39 -12.72
CA LEU A 48 -5.89 10.57 -13.58
C LEU A 48 -5.07 10.35 -14.85
N VAL A 49 -3.86 9.80 -14.73
CA VAL A 49 -3.02 9.46 -15.90
C VAL A 49 -3.76 8.52 -16.84
N LEU A 50 -4.35 7.44 -16.31
CA LEU A 50 -5.14 6.50 -17.11
C LEU A 50 -6.36 7.17 -17.74
N HIS A 51 -7.04 8.05 -17.01
CA HIS A 51 -8.20 8.78 -17.51
C HIS A 51 -7.85 9.63 -18.74
N PHE A 52 -6.73 10.35 -18.69
CA PHE A 52 -6.25 11.13 -19.84
C PHE A 52 -5.79 10.23 -21.00
N LEU A 53 -5.07 9.14 -20.71
CA LEU A 53 -4.61 8.20 -21.74
C LEU A 53 -5.77 7.50 -22.47
N THR A 54 -6.90 7.31 -21.81
CA THR A 54 -8.12 6.71 -22.39
C THR A 54 -9.04 7.74 -23.04
N GLY A 55 -8.56 8.94 -23.31
CA GLY A 55 -9.35 10.03 -23.89
C GLY A 55 -10.52 10.46 -23.00
N GLN A 56 -10.27 10.50 -21.69
CA GLN A 56 -11.22 10.90 -20.63
C GLN A 56 -12.44 9.99 -20.48
N LYS A 57 -12.38 8.76 -20.99
CA LYS A 57 -13.49 7.80 -20.94
C LYS A 57 -13.44 6.85 -19.75
N LEU A 58 -12.27 6.67 -19.11
CA LEU A 58 -12.09 5.70 -18.05
C LEU A 58 -13.13 5.84 -16.93
N MET A 59 -13.29 7.05 -16.38
CA MET A 59 -14.21 7.28 -15.26
C MET A 59 -15.67 6.98 -15.63
N PHE A 60 -16.07 7.30 -16.87
CA PHE A 60 -17.39 6.95 -17.36
C PHE A 60 -17.61 5.43 -17.31
N TYR A 61 -16.70 4.65 -17.87
CA TYR A 61 -16.82 3.18 -17.88
C TYR A 61 -16.72 2.56 -16.49
N LEU A 62 -15.93 3.12 -15.58
CA LEU A 62 -15.82 2.61 -14.21
C LEU A 62 -17.09 2.87 -13.37
N MET A 63 -17.80 3.96 -13.63
CA MET A 63 -18.97 4.38 -12.86
C MET A 63 -20.31 3.93 -13.44
N SER A 64 -20.37 3.60 -14.73
CA SER A 64 -21.61 3.26 -15.43
C SER A 64 -21.92 1.77 -15.35
N TYR A 65 -22.43 1.31 -14.21
CA TYR A 65 -22.79 -0.11 -14.00
C TYR A 65 -23.95 -0.57 -14.89
N SER A 66 -24.80 0.34 -15.41
CA SER A 66 -25.86 0.04 -16.38
C SER A 66 -25.31 -0.63 -17.64
N LEU A 67 -24.07 -0.34 -18.02
CA LEU A 67 -23.43 -0.94 -19.20
C LEU A 67 -23.36 -2.47 -19.17
N LEU A 68 -23.43 -3.08 -17.98
CA LEU A 68 -23.46 -4.53 -17.84
C LEU A 68 -24.76 -5.15 -18.41
N THR A 69 -25.85 -4.39 -18.48
CA THR A 69 -27.18 -4.83 -18.95
C THR A 69 -27.53 -4.30 -20.35
N GLU A 70 -26.78 -3.35 -20.90
CA GLU A 70 -27.06 -2.70 -22.20
C GLU A 70 -26.60 -3.52 -23.43
N GLY A 71 -25.97 -4.65 -23.20
CA GLY A 71 -25.52 -5.58 -24.25
C GLY A 71 -24.04 -5.96 -24.15
N SER A 72 -23.67 -7.01 -24.86
CA SER A 72 -22.35 -7.65 -24.73
C SER A 72 -21.17 -6.71 -25.03
N ARG A 73 -21.30 -5.80 -25.99
CA ARG A 73 -20.26 -4.84 -26.36
C ARG A 73 -19.97 -3.85 -25.22
N TYR A 74 -21.03 -3.33 -24.59
CA TYR A 74 -20.91 -2.40 -23.48
C TYR A 74 -20.42 -3.09 -22.22
N ALA A 75 -20.90 -4.30 -21.92
CA ALA A 75 -20.40 -5.12 -20.85
C ALA A 75 -18.90 -5.44 -21.03
N ALA A 76 -18.47 -5.79 -22.24
CA ALA A 76 -17.07 -6.02 -22.53
C ALA A 76 -16.22 -4.74 -22.31
N ALA A 77 -16.68 -3.58 -22.79
CA ALA A 77 -16.00 -2.30 -22.57
C ALA A 77 -15.86 -1.96 -21.07
N PHE A 78 -16.93 -2.18 -20.28
CA PHE A 78 -16.92 -2.01 -18.82
C PHE A 78 -15.85 -2.91 -18.18
N LEU A 79 -15.88 -4.21 -18.47
CA LEU A 79 -14.92 -5.17 -17.90
C LEU A 79 -13.48 -4.90 -18.31
N LEU A 80 -13.23 -4.51 -19.57
CA LEU A 80 -11.90 -4.14 -20.05
C LEU A 80 -11.36 -2.91 -19.33
N ASN A 81 -12.18 -1.89 -19.07
CA ASN A 81 -11.73 -0.71 -18.34
C ASN A 81 -11.45 -1.01 -16.86
N TRP A 82 -12.23 -1.88 -16.22
CA TRP A 82 -11.92 -2.39 -14.88
C TRP A 82 -10.63 -3.23 -14.88
N GLY A 83 -10.44 -4.10 -15.89
CA GLY A 83 -9.19 -4.84 -16.08
C GLY A 83 -7.98 -3.92 -16.26
N LEU A 84 -8.11 -2.88 -17.08
CA LEU A 84 -7.08 -1.86 -17.27
C LEU A 84 -6.77 -1.13 -15.94
N PHE A 85 -7.80 -0.72 -15.21
CA PHE A 85 -7.66 -0.01 -13.94
C PHE A 85 -6.90 -0.87 -12.90
N PHE A 86 -7.35 -2.10 -12.64
CA PHE A 86 -6.67 -3.00 -11.71
C PHE A 86 -5.29 -3.43 -12.19
N GLY A 87 -5.15 -3.74 -13.48
CA GLY A 87 -3.88 -4.15 -14.07
C GLY A 87 -2.82 -3.06 -13.96
N ALA A 88 -3.17 -1.83 -14.30
CA ALA A 88 -2.26 -0.69 -14.20
C ALA A 88 -1.82 -0.43 -12.74
N HIS A 89 -2.76 -0.46 -11.78
CA HIS A 89 -2.42 -0.29 -10.36
C HIS A 89 -1.54 -1.44 -9.84
N TYR A 90 -1.83 -2.69 -10.24
CA TYR A 90 -0.98 -3.82 -9.91
C TYR A 90 0.44 -3.63 -10.42
N LEU A 91 0.60 -3.32 -11.71
CA LEU A 91 1.90 -3.12 -12.34
C LEU A 91 2.65 -1.95 -11.69
N TYR A 92 1.96 -0.83 -11.45
CA TYR A 92 2.53 0.32 -10.78
C TYR A 92 3.12 -0.05 -9.40
N PHE A 93 2.32 -0.64 -8.49
CA PHE A 93 2.79 -0.99 -7.16
C PHE A 93 3.87 -2.09 -7.18
N LYS A 94 3.78 -3.03 -8.10
CA LYS A 94 4.78 -4.08 -8.27
C LYS A 94 6.12 -3.52 -8.72
N TYR A 95 6.12 -2.73 -9.79
CA TYR A 95 7.37 -2.27 -10.39
C TYR A 95 8.02 -1.10 -9.65
N THR A 96 7.24 -0.17 -9.10
CA THR A 96 7.79 0.88 -8.24
C THR A 96 8.38 0.28 -6.96
N GLY A 97 7.71 -0.70 -6.36
CA GLY A 97 8.23 -1.45 -5.22
C GLY A 97 9.55 -2.14 -5.54
N ARG A 98 9.62 -2.88 -6.66
CA ARG A 98 10.85 -3.59 -7.09
C ARG A 98 12.00 -2.65 -7.41
N ALA A 99 11.72 -1.51 -8.04
CA ALA A 99 12.75 -0.57 -8.48
C ALA A 99 13.26 0.34 -7.36
N PHE A 100 12.37 0.77 -6.45
CA PHE A 100 12.67 1.82 -5.47
C PHE A 100 12.44 1.39 -4.01
N GLY A 101 11.95 0.18 -3.75
CA GLY A 101 11.55 -0.27 -2.41
C GLY A 101 10.31 0.44 -1.85
N ARG A 102 9.62 1.25 -2.66
CA ARG A 102 8.45 2.06 -2.27
C ARG A 102 7.76 2.65 -3.50
N SER A 103 6.50 3.12 -3.34
CA SER A 103 5.82 3.89 -4.39
C SER A 103 6.28 5.35 -4.42
N PHE A 104 5.91 6.10 -5.46
CA PHE A 104 6.30 7.51 -5.56
C PHE A 104 5.69 8.37 -4.44
N ALA A 105 4.41 8.17 -4.11
CA ALA A 105 3.83 8.90 -2.98
C ALA A 105 4.46 8.49 -1.65
N GLN A 106 4.75 7.20 -1.42
CA GLN A 106 5.47 6.75 -0.23
C GLN A 106 6.83 7.43 -0.09
N ARG A 107 7.55 7.64 -1.21
CA ARG A 107 8.79 8.40 -1.21
C ARG A 107 8.58 9.85 -0.75
N GLY A 108 7.54 10.54 -1.24
CA GLY A 108 7.18 11.89 -0.82
C GLY A 108 6.86 11.99 0.68
N PHE A 109 6.18 10.99 1.23
CA PHE A 109 5.85 10.91 2.67
C PHE A 109 6.97 10.33 3.54
N ARG A 110 8.15 10.02 2.95
CA ARG A 110 9.30 9.40 3.62
C ARG A 110 8.97 8.06 4.27
N ILE A 111 8.18 7.24 3.57
CA ILE A 111 7.81 5.90 4.00
C ILE A 111 8.63 4.89 3.19
N ALA A 112 9.19 3.89 3.84
CA ALA A 112 9.80 2.73 3.23
C ALA A 112 9.10 1.45 3.69
N ILE A 113 9.06 0.45 2.82
CA ILE A 113 8.54 -0.85 3.18
C ILE A 113 9.74 -1.79 3.36
N VAL A 114 9.85 -2.32 4.55
CA VAL A 114 10.96 -3.20 4.96
C VAL A 114 10.44 -4.45 5.63
N HIS A 115 11.27 -5.46 5.76
CA HIS A 115 11.01 -6.59 6.65
C HIS A 115 11.06 -6.16 8.11
N ASP A 116 10.56 -7.00 8.99
CA ASP A 116 10.54 -6.77 10.43
C ASP A 116 11.94 -6.48 11.01
N ASN A 117 12.98 -7.06 10.40
CA ASN A 117 14.39 -6.83 10.75
C ASN A 117 15.03 -5.58 10.09
N GLY A 118 14.24 -4.73 9.46
CA GLY A 118 14.72 -3.50 8.81
C GLY A 118 15.43 -3.68 7.47
N THR A 119 15.46 -4.90 6.92
CA THR A 119 16.04 -5.14 5.59
C THR A 119 15.04 -4.83 4.46
N LEU A 120 15.55 -4.52 3.26
CA LEU A 120 14.70 -4.29 2.09
C LEU A 120 14.00 -5.58 1.67
N LEU A 121 12.77 -5.43 1.15
CA LEU A 121 12.04 -6.54 0.57
C LEU A 121 12.72 -7.06 -0.69
N GLU A 122 12.77 -8.38 -0.80
CA GLU A 122 13.21 -9.04 -2.01
C GLU A 122 12.20 -8.86 -3.16
N GLN A 123 12.68 -8.99 -4.39
CA GLN A 123 11.88 -8.68 -5.58
C GLN A 123 10.59 -9.50 -5.70
N HIS A 124 10.58 -10.75 -5.21
CA HIS A 124 9.42 -11.64 -5.30
C HIS A 124 8.28 -11.24 -4.34
N HIS A 125 8.55 -10.55 -3.24
CA HIS A 125 7.53 -10.08 -2.29
C HIS A 125 6.63 -8.97 -2.85
N TRP A 126 7.10 -8.22 -3.84
CA TRP A 126 6.35 -7.08 -4.38
C TRP A 126 5.12 -7.48 -5.18
N GLY A 127 5.13 -8.65 -5.83
CA GLY A 127 3.96 -9.18 -6.56
C GLY A 127 2.76 -9.43 -5.65
N PRO A 128 2.88 -10.33 -4.66
CA PRO A 128 1.83 -10.62 -3.68
C PRO A 128 1.35 -9.36 -2.93
N ARG A 129 2.28 -8.48 -2.56
CA ARG A 129 1.96 -7.22 -1.88
C ARG A 129 1.17 -6.26 -2.77
N ALA A 130 1.56 -6.10 -4.04
CA ALA A 130 0.83 -5.29 -5.01
C ALA A 130 -0.58 -5.86 -5.25
N PHE A 131 -0.71 -7.17 -5.37
CA PHE A 131 -2.00 -7.83 -5.52
C PHE A 131 -2.91 -7.60 -4.30
N GLY A 132 -2.37 -7.72 -3.09
CA GLY A 132 -3.11 -7.44 -1.86
C GLY A 132 -3.62 -6.00 -1.77
N LYS A 133 -2.91 -5.02 -2.35
CA LYS A 133 -3.38 -3.63 -2.40
C LYS A 133 -4.60 -3.42 -3.29
N LEU A 134 -4.84 -4.28 -4.27
CA LEU A 134 -6.00 -4.15 -5.17
C LEU A 134 -7.33 -4.29 -4.43
N ILE A 135 -7.36 -4.98 -3.28
CA ILE A 135 -8.58 -5.13 -2.49
C ILE A 135 -9.13 -3.78 -2.02
N TYR A 136 -8.24 -2.81 -1.76
CA TYR A 136 -8.64 -1.46 -1.35
C TYR A 136 -9.23 -0.63 -2.51
N LEU A 137 -9.04 -1.08 -3.76
CA LEU A 137 -9.58 -0.42 -4.96
C LEU A 137 -10.97 -0.93 -5.34
N LEU A 138 -11.48 -1.97 -4.66
CA LEU A 138 -12.85 -2.44 -4.89
C LEU A 138 -13.85 -1.32 -4.54
N PRO A 139 -14.84 -1.05 -5.41
CA PRO A 139 -15.80 0.01 -5.16
C PRO A 139 -16.53 -0.21 -3.85
N VAL A 140 -16.74 0.85 -3.09
CA VAL A 140 -17.43 0.89 -1.80
C VAL A 140 -16.77 -0.01 -0.74
N VAL A 141 -16.77 -1.33 -0.94
CA VAL A 141 -16.27 -2.32 0.05
C VAL A 141 -14.76 -2.19 0.27
N GLY A 142 -14.00 -1.90 -0.79
CA GLY A 142 -12.54 -1.74 -0.70
C GLY A 142 -12.14 -0.61 0.24
N ILE A 143 -12.71 0.57 0.05
CA ILE A 143 -12.37 1.76 0.83
C ILE A 143 -13.04 1.72 2.21
N LEU A 144 -14.37 1.49 2.26
CA LEU A 144 -15.15 1.64 3.49
C LEU A 144 -14.94 0.48 4.47
N TRP A 145 -14.68 -0.73 3.99
CA TRP A 145 -14.50 -1.87 4.87
C TRP A 145 -13.02 -2.23 5.05
N PHE A 146 -12.35 -2.62 3.96
CA PHE A 146 -10.95 -3.06 4.06
C PHE A 146 -10.00 -1.92 4.36
N GLY A 147 -10.16 -0.77 3.69
CA GLY A 147 -9.31 0.40 3.88
C GLY A 147 -9.46 1.02 5.26
N LEU A 148 -10.70 1.25 5.71
CA LEU A 148 -10.96 1.80 7.05
C LEU A 148 -10.49 0.86 8.15
N ARG A 149 -10.81 -0.44 8.03
CA ARG A 149 -10.35 -1.45 9.00
C ARG A 149 -8.83 -1.45 9.14
N ASP A 150 -8.10 -1.44 8.03
CA ASP A 150 -6.64 -1.48 8.06
C ASP A 150 -6.02 -0.15 8.49
N ALA A 151 -6.68 0.98 8.21
CA ALA A 151 -6.29 2.28 8.76
C ALA A 151 -6.42 2.30 10.30
N LEU A 152 -7.52 1.76 10.83
CA LEU A 152 -7.72 1.63 12.28
C LEU A 152 -6.72 0.66 12.92
N ARG A 153 -6.48 -0.50 12.29
CA ARG A 153 -5.43 -1.45 12.73
C ARG A 153 -4.06 -0.80 12.77
N GLY A 154 -3.72 -0.03 11.75
CA GLY A 154 -2.44 0.69 11.69
C GLY A 154 -2.25 1.75 12.79
N ARG A 155 -3.30 2.06 13.57
CA ARG A 155 -3.26 2.95 14.76
C ARG A 155 -3.30 2.18 16.07
N SER A 156 -3.65 0.90 16.06
CA SER A 156 -3.83 0.08 17.26
C SER A 156 -2.52 -0.58 17.70
N LYS A 157 -2.24 -0.54 19.00
CA LYS A 157 -1.16 -1.28 19.64
C LYS A 157 -1.37 -2.79 19.53
N ASP A 158 -2.62 -3.26 19.66
CA ASP A 158 -2.95 -4.69 19.59
C ASP A 158 -2.63 -5.29 18.21
N ALA A 159 -2.64 -4.48 17.16
CA ALA A 159 -2.24 -4.87 15.82
C ALA A 159 -0.78 -4.47 15.49
N GLU A 160 0.03 -4.12 16.50
CA GLU A 160 1.43 -3.71 16.35
C GLU A 160 1.63 -2.58 15.33
N TYR A 161 0.62 -1.70 15.20
CA TYR A 161 0.57 -0.64 14.20
C TYR A 161 0.73 -1.12 12.74
N ARG A 162 0.37 -2.39 12.46
CA ARG A 162 0.50 -3.05 11.16
C ARG A 162 -0.85 -3.25 10.51
N THR A 163 -0.90 -3.10 9.17
CA THR A 163 -2.08 -3.46 8.38
C THR A 163 -2.17 -4.98 8.20
N SER A 164 -3.35 -5.49 7.84
CA SER A 164 -3.51 -6.91 7.49
C SER A 164 -2.55 -7.36 6.39
N LEU A 165 -2.27 -6.45 5.43
CA LEU A 165 -1.33 -6.68 4.35
C LEU A 165 0.12 -6.76 4.85
N ASP A 166 0.49 -5.92 5.83
CA ASP A 166 1.83 -5.93 6.42
C ASP A 166 2.07 -7.22 7.19
N ILE A 167 1.11 -7.64 8.01
CA ILE A 167 1.18 -8.89 8.79
C ILE A 167 1.32 -10.10 7.85
N LYS A 168 0.47 -10.18 6.80
CA LYS A 168 0.50 -11.29 5.84
C LYS A 168 1.82 -11.41 5.09
N ASN A 169 2.53 -10.32 4.87
CA ASN A 169 3.78 -10.29 4.10
C ASN A 169 5.04 -10.15 4.99
N HIS A 170 4.90 -10.23 6.31
CA HIS A 170 6.00 -10.03 7.27
C HIS A 170 6.79 -8.74 7.01
N THR A 171 6.04 -7.63 6.85
CA THR A 171 6.59 -6.32 6.52
C THR A 171 6.14 -5.25 7.49
N VAL A 172 6.90 -4.16 7.52
CA VAL A 172 6.61 -2.95 8.29
C VAL A 172 6.73 -1.74 7.38
N ALA A 173 5.79 -0.81 7.50
CA ALA A 173 5.90 0.51 6.88
C ALA A 173 6.68 1.42 7.83
N ALA A 174 7.97 1.58 7.62
CA ALA A 174 8.86 2.35 8.47
C ALA A 174 9.08 3.78 7.91
N VAL A 175 9.51 4.68 8.79
CA VAL A 175 9.98 6.01 8.39
C VAL A 175 11.40 5.89 7.83
N ASP A 176 11.65 6.37 6.62
CA ASP A 176 12.89 6.10 5.86
C ASP A 176 14.17 6.56 6.57
N TRP A 177 14.13 7.71 7.26
CA TRP A 177 15.30 8.25 7.98
C TRP A 177 15.64 7.48 9.27
N SER A 178 14.71 6.69 9.82
CA SER A 178 14.92 5.86 11.00
C SER A 178 15.51 4.47 10.68
N LEU A 179 15.63 4.14 9.40
CA LEU A 179 16.18 2.86 8.96
C LEU A 179 17.70 2.81 9.12
N PRO A 180 18.28 1.59 9.25
CA PRO A 180 19.73 1.41 9.23
C PRO A 180 20.35 2.06 8.00
N SER A 181 21.56 2.61 8.16
CA SER A 181 22.27 3.33 7.09
C SER A 181 22.41 2.52 5.81
N GLU A 182 22.70 1.22 5.93
CA GLU A 182 22.81 0.31 4.79
C GLU A 182 21.51 0.17 4.00
N THR A 183 20.39 0.00 4.72
CA THR A 183 19.06 -0.09 4.10
C THR A 183 18.68 1.23 3.44
N ARG A 184 18.95 2.35 4.13
CA ARG A 184 18.62 3.68 3.62
C ARG A 184 19.40 4.04 2.36
N LEU A 185 20.67 3.68 2.26
CA LEU A 185 21.49 3.91 1.07
C LEU A 185 21.01 3.11 -0.16
N ARG A 186 20.37 1.97 0.05
CA ARG A 186 19.79 1.14 -1.03
C ARG A 186 18.39 1.58 -1.45
N LEU A 187 17.71 2.40 -0.65
CA LEU A 187 16.42 3.02 -1.02
C LEU A 187 16.65 4.09 -2.09
N ARG A 188 16.08 3.90 -3.27
CA ARG A 188 16.15 4.83 -4.39
C ARG A 188 14.97 5.78 -4.45
#